data_f4632f280476e2eb9ee080177a8e1c4b
#
_entry.id   f4632f280476e2eb9ee080177a8e1c4b
#
_cell.length_a   1.000
_cell.length_b   1.000
_cell.length_c   1.000
_cell.angle_alpha   90.00
_cell.angle_beta   90.00
_cell.angle_gamma   90.00
#
_symmetry.space_group_name_H-M   'P 1'
#
loop_
_entity.id
_entity.type
_entity.pdbx_description
1 polymer ?
#
loop_
_entity_poly.entity_id
_entity_poly.type
_entity_poly.pdbx_seq_one_letter_code
_entity_poly.pdbx_strand_id
1 'polypeptide(L)'
;SVELDMLIAKYYIDKLIKIYSNKVFIINISKKGELKFKNNYLNFDSRFNLYEPGTLINLSQRSLRWLSKEIVEHNLELNHNILQKHISTFLNNFENIRIKKGKKIEDTDLRIILSDFILKKHILSASKGLTLLREKGISCEQKRFHHLFNNLKKEIITNEK
;
A
#
# COMPACT_ATOMS: atom_id res chain seq x y z
N SER A 1 0.47 18.21 -14.59
CA SER A 1 1.52 17.63 -13.74
C SER A 1 0.91 17.21 -12.42
N VAL A 2 1.47 16.19 -11.77
CA VAL A 2 0.94 15.65 -10.48
C VAL A 2 0.76 16.73 -9.42
N GLU A 3 1.64 17.74 -9.40
CA GLU A 3 1.54 18.88 -8.47
C GLU A 3 0.33 19.76 -8.75
N LEU A 4 0.03 20.02 -10.00
CA LEU A 4 -1.14 20.82 -10.39
C LEU A 4 -2.44 20.10 -10.04
N ASP A 5 -2.51 18.77 -10.29
CA ASP A 5 -3.67 17.96 -9.96
C ASP A 5 -3.92 17.92 -8.45
N MET A 6 -2.83 17.82 -7.64
CA MET A 6 -2.91 17.90 -6.19
C MET A 6 -3.38 19.27 -5.68
N LEU A 7 -2.94 20.35 -6.29
CA LEU A 7 -3.37 21.72 -5.93
C LEU A 7 -4.84 21.95 -6.26
N ILE A 8 -5.30 21.47 -7.41
CA ILE A 8 -6.70 21.55 -7.83
C ILE A 8 -7.58 20.73 -6.86
N ALA A 9 -7.20 19.48 -6.58
CA ALA A 9 -7.93 18.63 -5.65
C ALA A 9 -8.04 19.28 -4.26
N LYS A 10 -6.93 19.82 -3.74
CA LYS A 10 -6.89 20.52 -2.46
C LYS A 10 -7.84 21.73 -2.44
N TYR A 11 -7.86 22.54 -3.49
CA TYR A 11 -8.75 23.69 -3.59
C TYR A 11 -10.22 23.28 -3.50
N TYR A 12 -10.64 22.25 -4.24
CA TYR A 12 -12.03 21.77 -4.19
C TYR A 12 -12.39 21.14 -2.86
N ILE A 13 -11.48 20.39 -2.23
CA ILE A 13 -11.67 19.83 -0.89
C ILE A 13 -11.86 20.95 0.13
N ASP A 14 -11.00 21.98 0.12
CA ASP A 14 -11.11 23.13 1.03
C ASP A 14 -12.45 23.85 0.84
N LYS A 15 -12.92 23.98 -0.40
CA LYS A 15 -14.22 24.59 -0.71
C LYS A 15 -15.39 23.74 -0.22
N LEU A 16 -15.35 22.44 -0.41
CA LEU A 16 -16.37 21.51 0.07
C LEU A 16 -16.45 21.51 1.60
N ILE A 17 -15.30 21.47 2.28
CA ILE A 17 -15.27 21.53 3.75
C ILE A 17 -15.83 22.84 4.28
N LYS A 18 -15.57 23.98 3.62
CA LYS A 18 -16.15 25.28 4.01
C LYS A 18 -17.67 25.32 3.87
N ILE A 19 -18.23 24.68 2.85
CA ILE A 19 -19.68 24.68 2.59
C ILE A 19 -20.41 23.67 3.47
N TYR A 20 -19.86 22.45 3.58
CA TYR A 20 -20.53 21.31 4.20
C TYR A 20 -19.94 20.90 5.56
N SER A 21 -18.88 21.60 6.02
CA SER A 21 -18.19 21.42 7.30
C SER A 21 -18.15 19.97 7.83
N ASN A 22 -19.11 19.58 8.66
CA ASN A 22 -19.14 18.29 9.37
C ASN A 22 -19.68 17.12 8.55
N LYS A 23 -20.06 17.34 7.28
CA LYS A 23 -20.62 16.30 6.40
C LYS A 23 -19.62 15.78 5.35
N VAL A 24 -18.42 16.34 5.31
CA VAL A 24 -17.35 15.92 4.40
C VAL A 24 -16.29 15.18 5.19
N PHE A 25 -16.09 13.90 4.86
CA PHE A 25 -15.03 13.07 5.45
C PHE A 25 -14.05 12.61 4.38
N ILE A 26 -12.79 12.58 4.73
CA ILE A 26 -11.68 12.19 3.87
C ILE A 26 -10.98 11.00 4.50
N ILE A 27 -10.89 9.90 3.77
CA ILE A 27 -10.12 8.73 4.21
C ILE A 27 -8.62 9.07 4.14
N ASN A 28 -7.96 9.06 5.28
CA ASN A 28 -6.53 9.28 5.41
C ASN A 28 -5.82 7.98 5.78
N ILE A 29 -4.80 7.62 5.00
CA ILE A 29 -4.00 6.42 5.21
C ILE A 29 -2.59 6.77 5.66
N SER A 30 -2.17 8.01 5.48
CA SER A 30 -0.82 8.47 5.78
C SER A 30 -0.72 8.98 7.21
N LYS A 31 0.29 8.51 7.96
CA LYS A 31 0.65 9.08 9.26
C LYS A 31 1.37 10.44 9.13
N LYS A 32 1.68 10.88 7.90
CA LYS A 32 2.45 12.10 7.62
C LYS A 32 1.52 13.21 7.16
N GLY A 33 1.51 14.30 7.87
CA GLY A 33 0.94 15.57 7.50
C GLY A 33 0.18 16.22 8.65
N GLU A 34 0.54 17.42 9.02
CA GLU A 34 -0.34 18.33 9.77
C GLU A 34 -1.50 18.69 8.85
N LEU A 35 -2.62 18.07 9.10
CA LEU A 35 -3.80 18.26 8.28
C LEU A 35 -4.55 19.48 8.79
N LYS A 36 -4.73 20.48 7.94
CA LYS A 36 -5.42 21.74 8.23
C LYS A 36 -6.85 21.51 8.76
N PHE A 37 -7.47 20.36 8.44
CA PHE A 37 -8.85 20.01 8.79
C PHE A 37 -8.91 18.67 9.53
N LYS A 38 -8.33 18.59 10.72
CA LYS A 38 -8.23 17.33 11.50
C LYS A 38 -9.59 16.63 11.70
N ASN A 39 -10.66 17.39 11.88
CA ASN A 39 -12.00 16.86 12.15
C ASN A 39 -12.72 16.29 10.91
N ASN A 40 -12.11 16.40 9.73
CA ASN A 40 -12.66 15.84 8.48
C ASN A 40 -11.90 14.59 8.01
N TYR A 41 -10.80 14.23 8.68
CA TYR A 41 -9.99 13.08 8.29
C TYR A 41 -10.31 11.86 9.14
N LEU A 42 -10.71 10.79 8.49
CA LEU A 42 -10.89 9.48 9.10
C LEU A 42 -9.65 8.63 8.80
N ASN A 43 -8.94 8.25 9.86
CA ASN A 43 -7.64 7.64 9.75
C ASN A 43 -7.74 6.11 9.74
N PHE A 44 -7.26 5.53 8.66
CA PHE A 44 -7.01 4.10 8.53
C PHE A 44 -5.51 3.84 8.46
N ASP A 45 -5.10 2.60 8.70
CA ASP A 45 -3.71 2.19 8.55
C ASP A 45 -3.57 0.79 7.93
N SER A 46 -2.34 0.31 7.82
CA SER A 46 -2.03 -0.96 7.17
C SER A 46 -2.67 -2.20 7.82
N ARG A 47 -3.17 -2.09 9.07
CA ARG A 47 -3.89 -3.18 9.76
C ARG A 47 -5.16 -3.58 9.00
N PHE A 48 -5.78 -2.64 8.26
CA PHE A 48 -6.93 -2.94 7.43
C PHE A 48 -6.65 -4.01 6.35
N ASN A 49 -5.39 -4.16 5.91
CA ASN A 49 -4.99 -5.22 4.99
C ASN A 49 -5.07 -6.63 5.58
N LEU A 50 -5.16 -6.79 6.90
CA LEU A 50 -5.42 -8.10 7.53
C LEU A 50 -6.87 -8.51 7.39
N TYR A 51 -7.78 -7.54 7.38
CA TYR A 51 -9.20 -7.78 7.15
C TYR A 51 -9.51 -7.98 5.67
N GLU A 52 -9.09 -7.03 4.83
CA GLU A 52 -9.29 -7.10 3.38
C GLU A 52 -7.93 -6.94 2.68
N PRO A 53 -7.28 -8.06 2.29
CA PRO A 53 -5.98 -8.03 1.64
C PRO A 53 -5.99 -7.26 0.32
N GLY A 54 -4.92 -6.50 0.06
CA GLY A 54 -4.78 -5.74 -1.17
C GLY A 54 -3.58 -4.80 -1.17
N THR A 55 -3.44 -4.00 -2.23
CA THR A 55 -2.36 -3.03 -2.36
C THR A 55 -2.64 -1.77 -1.52
N LEU A 56 -1.59 -1.05 -1.15
CA LEU A 56 -1.73 0.25 -0.46
C LEU A 56 -2.45 1.29 -1.32
N ILE A 57 -2.33 1.19 -2.65
CA ILE A 57 -3.00 2.11 -3.58
C ILE A 57 -4.53 2.01 -3.44
N ASN A 58 -5.05 0.79 -3.26
CA ASN A 58 -6.49 0.55 -3.16
C ASN A 58 -7.00 0.61 -1.71
N LEU A 59 -6.14 0.89 -0.74
CA LEU A 59 -6.52 0.87 0.67
C LEU A 59 -7.62 1.89 0.98
N SER A 60 -7.52 3.12 0.44
CA SER A 60 -8.54 4.16 0.63
C SER A 60 -9.91 3.75 0.10
N GLN A 61 -9.96 3.15 -1.09
CA GLN A 61 -11.22 2.70 -1.70
C GLN A 61 -11.87 1.56 -0.89
N ARG A 62 -11.07 0.58 -0.45
CA ARG A 62 -11.55 -0.53 0.39
C ARG A 62 -12.03 -0.03 1.75
N SER A 63 -11.27 0.85 2.39
CA SER A 63 -11.66 1.46 3.66
C SER A 63 -12.94 2.27 3.55
N LEU A 64 -13.12 3.02 2.45
CA LEU A 64 -14.35 3.76 2.21
C LEU A 64 -15.55 2.83 2.03
N ARG A 65 -15.41 1.77 1.23
CA ARG A 65 -16.46 0.78 1.00
C ARG A 65 -16.87 0.11 2.32
N TRP A 66 -15.90 -0.33 3.12
CA TRP A 66 -16.14 -0.92 4.42
C TRP A 66 -16.88 0.07 5.33
N LEU A 67 -16.37 1.30 5.47
CA LEU A 67 -16.99 2.31 6.34
C LEU A 67 -18.43 2.64 5.91
N SER A 68 -18.69 2.74 4.61
CA SER A 68 -20.04 2.99 4.11
C SER A 68 -21.00 1.87 4.48
N LYS A 69 -20.55 0.62 4.43
CA LYS A 69 -21.32 -0.55 4.87
C LYS A 69 -21.59 -0.49 6.37
N GLU A 70 -20.56 -0.24 7.19
CA GLU A 70 -20.69 -0.12 8.65
C GLU A 70 -21.68 0.98 9.07
N ILE A 71 -21.63 2.15 8.39
CA ILE A 71 -22.57 3.26 8.66
C ILE A 71 -24.01 2.80 8.45
N VAL A 72 -24.27 2.09 7.36
CA VAL A 72 -25.63 1.63 7.03
C VAL A 72 -26.08 0.51 7.98
N GLU A 73 -25.23 -0.52 8.18
CA GLU A 73 -25.59 -1.71 8.98
C GLU A 73 -25.77 -1.40 10.47
N HIS A 74 -24.96 -0.47 10.99
CA HIS A 74 -25.00 -0.10 12.41
C HIS A 74 -25.69 1.24 12.68
N ASN A 75 -26.28 1.85 11.66
CA ASN A 75 -26.95 3.16 11.75
C ASN A 75 -26.06 4.21 12.44
N LEU A 76 -24.78 4.28 12.06
CA LEU A 76 -23.84 5.17 12.69
C LEU A 76 -24.13 6.63 12.32
N GLU A 77 -24.09 7.50 13.31
CA GLU A 77 -24.19 8.93 13.07
C GLU A 77 -22.97 9.44 12.28
N LEU A 78 -23.21 10.32 11.31
CA LEU A 78 -22.17 10.98 10.50
C LEU A 78 -21.46 12.06 11.32
N ASN A 79 -20.74 11.62 12.34
CA ASN A 79 -19.94 12.44 13.24
C ASN A 79 -18.50 11.94 13.27
N HIS A 80 -17.53 12.84 13.13
CA HIS A 80 -16.12 12.51 13.09
C HIS A 80 -15.68 11.63 14.28
N ASN A 81 -16.04 12.01 15.50
CA ASN A 81 -15.58 11.30 16.69
C ASN A 81 -16.17 9.90 16.78
N ILE A 82 -17.45 9.75 16.40
CA ILE A 82 -18.14 8.44 16.37
C ILE A 82 -17.50 7.54 15.33
N LEU A 83 -17.33 8.03 14.09
CA LEU A 83 -16.75 7.28 13.01
C LEU A 83 -15.27 6.92 13.27
N GLN A 84 -14.47 7.87 13.77
CA GLN A 84 -13.07 7.61 14.10
C GLN A 84 -12.92 6.62 15.26
N LYS A 85 -13.78 6.69 16.26
CA LYS A 85 -13.81 5.71 17.36
C LYS A 85 -14.17 4.33 16.84
N HIS A 86 -15.18 4.21 15.98
CA HIS A 86 -15.59 2.94 15.37
C HIS A 86 -14.44 2.32 14.55
N ILE A 87 -13.79 3.10 13.68
CA ILE A 87 -12.61 2.69 12.91
C ILE A 87 -11.49 2.22 13.84
N SER A 88 -11.18 2.98 14.88
CA SER A 88 -10.10 2.66 15.82
C SER A 88 -10.37 1.36 16.57
N THR A 89 -11.61 1.17 17.04
CA THR A 89 -12.04 -0.06 17.71
C THR A 89 -11.91 -1.26 16.76
N PHE A 90 -12.35 -1.13 15.52
CA PHE A 90 -12.22 -2.18 14.51
C PHE A 90 -10.76 -2.52 14.24
N LEU A 91 -9.89 -1.52 14.00
CA LEU A 91 -8.48 -1.73 13.71
C LEU A 91 -7.70 -2.33 14.89
N ASN A 92 -8.14 -2.10 16.13
CA ASN A 92 -7.51 -2.68 17.31
C ASN A 92 -7.74 -4.18 17.47
N ASN A 93 -8.68 -4.77 16.72
CA ASN A 93 -8.83 -6.22 16.64
C ASN A 93 -7.70 -6.89 15.84
N PHE A 94 -6.87 -6.12 15.14
CA PHE A 94 -5.78 -6.61 14.32
C PHE A 94 -4.42 -6.19 14.90
N GLU A 95 -3.48 -7.12 14.88
CA GLU A 95 -2.11 -6.83 15.30
C GLU A 95 -1.45 -5.78 14.40
N ASN A 96 -0.60 -4.95 14.98
CA ASN A 96 0.22 -4.05 14.20
C ASN A 96 1.16 -4.85 13.31
N ILE A 97 0.94 -4.82 12.00
CA ILE A 97 1.87 -5.40 11.04
C ILE A 97 3.17 -4.58 11.13
N ARG A 98 4.17 -5.13 11.81
CA ARG A 98 5.54 -4.68 11.62
C ARG A 98 5.92 -5.07 10.19
N ILE A 99 5.82 -4.13 9.25
CA ILE A 99 6.40 -4.31 7.92
C ILE A 99 7.90 -4.52 8.16
N LYS A 100 8.33 -5.80 8.17
CA LYS A 100 9.74 -6.13 8.24
C LYS A 100 10.37 -5.46 7.02
N LYS A 101 11.17 -4.41 7.24
CA LYS A 101 11.98 -3.83 6.17
C LYS A 101 12.90 -4.93 5.69
N GLY A 102 12.67 -5.41 4.48
CA GLY A 102 13.52 -6.44 3.88
C GLY A 102 14.96 -5.93 3.83
N LYS A 103 15.93 -6.83 4.03
CA LYS A 103 17.36 -6.53 3.91
C LYS A 103 17.65 -6.09 2.47
N LYS A 104 18.28 -4.93 2.29
CA LYS A 104 18.83 -4.54 0.99
C LYS A 104 20.11 -5.33 0.74
N ILE A 105 20.29 -5.79 -0.48
CA ILE A 105 21.49 -6.51 -0.91
C ILE A 105 22.06 -5.86 -2.17
N GLU A 106 23.34 -6.08 -2.40
CA GLU A 106 24.06 -5.60 -3.58
C GLU A 106 23.68 -6.42 -4.82
N ASP A 107 24.00 -5.89 -6.00
CA ASP A 107 23.67 -6.55 -7.27
C ASP A 107 24.38 -7.89 -7.46
N THR A 108 25.60 -8.04 -6.95
CA THR A 108 26.38 -9.28 -6.96
C THR A 108 25.65 -10.40 -6.22
N ASP A 109 25.23 -10.14 -4.98
CA ASP A 109 24.49 -11.11 -4.15
C ASP A 109 23.12 -11.41 -4.76
N LEU A 110 22.46 -10.38 -5.30
CA LEU A 110 21.18 -10.55 -5.97
C LEU A 110 21.32 -11.44 -7.21
N ARG A 111 22.35 -11.27 -8.03
CA ARG A 111 22.62 -12.13 -9.20
C ARG A 111 22.80 -13.59 -8.81
N ILE A 112 23.49 -13.89 -7.72
CA ILE A 112 23.67 -15.27 -7.22
C ILE A 112 22.30 -15.89 -6.89
N ILE A 113 21.45 -15.16 -6.18
CA ILE A 113 20.10 -15.62 -5.83
C ILE A 113 19.22 -15.82 -7.07
N LEU A 114 19.33 -14.92 -8.05
CA LEU A 114 18.57 -15.00 -9.30
C LEU A 114 19.03 -16.17 -10.17
N SER A 115 20.33 -16.47 -10.21
CA SER A 115 20.85 -17.66 -10.89
C SER A 115 20.26 -18.93 -10.30
N ASP A 116 20.21 -19.03 -8.96
CA ASP A 116 19.59 -20.16 -8.27
C ASP A 116 18.08 -20.29 -8.58
N PHE A 117 17.38 -19.15 -8.66
CA PHE A 117 15.97 -19.12 -9.04
C PHE A 117 15.75 -19.66 -10.47
N ILE A 118 16.57 -19.22 -11.43
CA ILE A 118 16.42 -19.59 -12.83
C ILE A 118 16.85 -21.03 -13.05
N LEU A 119 18.06 -21.41 -12.60
CA LEU A 119 18.66 -22.70 -12.89
C LEU A 119 18.05 -23.84 -12.07
N LYS A 120 17.93 -23.67 -10.75
CA LYS A 120 17.50 -24.75 -9.86
C LYS A 120 15.98 -24.80 -9.66
N LYS A 121 15.32 -23.64 -9.65
CA LYS A 121 13.87 -23.57 -9.39
C LYS A 121 13.04 -23.36 -10.63
N HIS A 122 13.67 -23.27 -11.80
CA HIS A 122 13.02 -23.05 -13.09
C HIS A 122 12.04 -21.88 -13.09
N ILE A 123 12.38 -20.80 -12.37
CA ILE A 123 11.55 -19.61 -12.29
C ILE A 123 11.86 -18.71 -13.49
N LEU A 124 10.96 -18.70 -14.46
CA LEU A 124 11.12 -17.94 -15.70
C LEU A 124 10.39 -16.57 -15.70
N SER A 125 9.63 -16.29 -14.66
CA SER A 125 8.87 -15.03 -14.48
C SER A 125 9.54 -14.13 -13.46
N ALA A 126 9.89 -12.90 -13.88
CA ALA A 126 10.46 -11.89 -12.99
C ALA A 126 9.51 -11.53 -11.81
N SER A 127 8.20 -11.47 -12.07
CA SER A 127 7.22 -11.18 -11.01
C SER A 127 7.20 -12.29 -9.95
N LYS A 128 7.20 -13.55 -10.35
CA LYS A 128 7.27 -14.69 -9.43
C LYS A 128 8.59 -14.70 -8.65
N GLY A 129 9.70 -14.42 -9.33
CA GLY A 129 11.02 -14.30 -8.70
C GLY A 129 11.06 -13.19 -7.64
N LEU A 130 10.46 -12.03 -7.93
CA LEU A 130 10.40 -10.92 -6.98
C LEU A 130 9.56 -11.26 -5.74
N THR A 131 8.45 -11.99 -5.90
CA THR A 131 7.64 -12.48 -4.78
C THR A 131 8.47 -13.39 -3.86
N LEU A 132 9.16 -14.38 -4.42
CA LEU A 132 10.02 -15.29 -3.66
C LEU A 132 11.20 -14.60 -2.98
N LEU A 133 11.75 -13.55 -3.62
CA LEU A 133 12.81 -12.74 -2.99
C LEU A 133 12.28 -12.04 -1.74
N ARG A 134 11.08 -11.48 -1.82
CA ARG A 134 10.42 -10.79 -0.71
C ARG A 134 10.04 -11.75 0.43
N GLU A 135 9.60 -12.95 0.12
CA GLU A 135 9.35 -14.02 1.10
C GLU A 135 10.61 -14.39 1.88
N LYS A 136 11.78 -14.31 1.25
CA LYS A 136 13.10 -14.46 1.92
C LYS A 136 13.50 -13.23 2.76
N GLY A 137 12.65 -12.22 2.87
CA GLY A 137 12.92 -11.00 3.63
C GLY A 137 13.93 -10.06 2.94
N ILE A 138 14.12 -10.19 1.62
CA ILE A 138 15.00 -9.33 0.85
C ILE A 138 14.17 -8.28 0.12
N SER A 139 14.54 -7.00 0.26
CA SER A 139 13.89 -5.90 -0.43
C SER A 139 14.70 -5.48 -1.66
N CYS A 140 14.02 -5.40 -2.80
CA CYS A 140 14.57 -4.89 -4.04
C CYS A 140 13.53 -4.02 -4.75
N GLU A 141 13.99 -2.94 -5.37
CA GLU A 141 13.15 -2.13 -6.25
C GLU A 141 12.71 -2.96 -7.45
N GLN A 142 11.44 -2.85 -7.82
CA GLN A 142 10.85 -3.68 -8.88
C GLN A 142 11.56 -3.49 -10.23
N LYS A 143 11.86 -2.24 -10.63
CA LYS A 143 12.56 -1.95 -11.88
C LYS A 143 13.97 -2.56 -11.90
N ARG A 144 14.75 -2.35 -10.83
CA ARG A 144 16.07 -2.93 -10.64
C ARG A 144 16.04 -4.45 -10.71
N PHE A 145 15.10 -5.08 -10.00
CA PHE A 145 14.93 -6.54 -10.03
C PHE A 145 14.63 -7.05 -11.42
N HIS A 146 13.64 -6.47 -12.11
CA HIS A 146 13.23 -6.90 -13.45
C HIS A 146 14.39 -6.76 -14.46
N HIS A 147 15.17 -5.68 -14.36
CA HIS A 147 16.32 -5.47 -15.22
C HIS A 147 17.36 -6.57 -15.02
N LEU A 148 17.79 -6.82 -13.78
CA LEU A 148 18.78 -7.85 -13.46
C LEU A 148 18.31 -9.26 -13.82
N PHE A 149 17.06 -9.58 -13.52
CA PHE A 149 16.46 -10.88 -13.82
C PHE A 149 16.44 -11.17 -15.33
N ASN A 150 15.99 -10.20 -16.13
CA ASN A 150 15.88 -10.39 -17.58
C ASN A 150 17.25 -10.47 -18.26
N ASN A 151 18.23 -9.70 -17.79
CA ASN A 151 19.60 -9.76 -18.30
C ASN A 151 20.22 -11.12 -17.99
N LEU A 152 20.13 -11.57 -16.74
CA LEU A 152 20.68 -12.85 -16.33
C LEU A 152 20.02 -14.05 -17.06
N LYS A 153 18.69 -13.98 -17.23
CA LYS A 153 17.96 -14.99 -18.00
C LYS A 153 18.46 -15.09 -19.44
N LYS A 154 18.72 -13.96 -20.11
CA LYS A 154 19.29 -13.93 -21.45
C LYS A 154 20.69 -14.53 -21.48
N GLU A 155 21.55 -14.13 -20.53
CA GLU A 155 22.94 -14.67 -20.44
C GLU A 155 22.92 -16.19 -20.27
N ILE A 156 22.08 -16.74 -19.41
CA ILE A 156 21.98 -18.20 -19.20
C ILE A 156 21.50 -18.93 -20.47
N ILE A 157 20.44 -18.45 -21.12
CA ILE A 157 19.88 -19.07 -22.32
C ILE A 157 20.87 -19.00 -23.50
N THR A 158 21.70 -17.95 -23.59
CA THR A 158 22.70 -17.80 -24.65
C THR A 158 23.88 -18.74 -24.45
N ASN A 159 24.24 -19.04 -23.21
CA ASN A 159 25.37 -19.93 -22.88
C ASN A 159 25.00 -21.43 -22.94
N GLU A 160 23.71 -21.77 -23.06
CA GLU A 160 23.23 -23.16 -23.23
C GLU A 160 23.12 -23.56 -24.73
N LYS A 161 23.46 -22.68 -25.67
CA LYS A 161 23.52 -22.95 -27.11
C LYS A 161 24.96 -23.12 -27.58
#